data_b8f3cebb7a9f5fa1fc1a8a55ea43ef00
#
_entry.id   b8f3cebb7a9f5fa1fc1a8a55ea43ef00
#
_cell.length_a   1.000
_cell.length_b   1.000
_cell.length_c   1.000
_cell.angle_alpha   90.00
_cell.angle_beta   90.00
_cell.angle_gamma   90.00
#
_symmetry.space_group_name_H-M   'P 1'
#
loop_
_entity.id
_entity.type
_entity.pdbx_description
1 polymer ?
#
loop_
_entity_poly.entity_id
_entity_poly.type
_entity_poly.pdbx_seq_one_letter_code
_entity_poly.pdbx_strand_id
1 'polypeptide(L)'
;PPRSTLFPYTTLFRSYEIRMSQRQVEMETNEKSISNFIRDIIDEDLANGENGGQVVTRFPPEPNGYLHIGHAKSICLNFGLAKQYGGRCHLRMDDTNPEKEDIEYTDSIINDVKWLGFEWGEHLYYASDYFDQLYEWAVLLIKKELAYVSDMTPDEVSATRGGPTWAGKEDPGRKRSVEENLDLFARMRAGEFPDGTRTLRAKIDMAAPNINMRDPVLYRIKHEEHHRTGNTWCIYPMYDFAHGQSDYIEGITHSICTLEFEVHRPLYD
;
A
#
# COMPACT_ATOMS: atom_id res chain seq x y z
N PRO A 1 -1.54 -25.33 59.51
CA PRO A 1 -1.58 -24.68 58.24
C PRO A 1 -1.72 -23.17 58.46
N PRO A 2 -0.89 -22.32 57.87
CA PRO A 2 -0.97 -20.88 58.05
C PRO A 2 -2.11 -20.30 57.23
N ARG A 3 -2.85 -19.38 57.83
CA ARG A 3 -3.92 -18.63 57.23
C ARG A 3 -3.34 -17.65 56.16
N SER A 4 -3.82 -17.75 54.95
CA SER A 4 -3.57 -16.76 53.91
C SER A 4 -4.32 -15.48 54.22
N THR A 5 -3.60 -14.40 54.46
CA THR A 5 -4.14 -13.03 54.49
C THR A 5 -4.32 -12.56 53.05
N LEU A 6 -5.58 -12.54 52.60
CA LEU A 6 -5.97 -11.85 51.36
C LEU A 6 -5.85 -10.33 51.59
N PHE A 7 -4.91 -9.70 50.92
CA PHE A 7 -4.88 -8.24 50.80
C PHE A 7 -6.02 -7.78 49.89
N PRO A 8 -6.76 -6.72 50.27
CA PRO A 8 -7.87 -6.24 49.44
C PRO A 8 -7.31 -5.47 48.22
N TYR A 9 -7.22 -6.16 47.11
CA TYR A 9 -6.85 -5.59 45.81
C TYR A 9 -7.75 -4.45 45.32
N THR A 10 -8.96 -4.34 45.85
CA THR A 10 -9.99 -3.38 45.44
C THR A 10 -9.70 -1.92 45.80
N THR A 11 -8.90 -1.66 46.84
CA THR A 11 -8.63 -0.28 47.30
C THR A 11 -7.47 0.36 46.51
N LEU A 12 -6.52 -0.43 46.03
CA LEU A 12 -5.40 0.05 45.22
C LEU A 12 -5.83 0.38 43.80
N PHE A 13 -6.73 -0.40 43.20
CA PHE A 13 -7.27 -0.13 41.88
C PHE A 13 -8.09 1.17 41.82
N ARG A 14 -8.92 1.44 42.79
CA ARG A 14 -9.75 2.65 42.85
C ARG A 14 -8.91 3.93 42.97
N SER A 15 -7.80 3.90 43.70
CA SER A 15 -6.91 5.05 43.84
C SER A 15 -6.04 5.24 42.60
N TYR A 16 -5.77 4.15 41.82
CA TYR A 16 -5.03 4.21 40.55
C TYR A 16 -5.90 4.79 39.45
N GLU A 17 -7.14 4.35 39.32
CA GLU A 17 -8.11 4.89 38.35
C GLU A 17 -8.43 6.39 38.60
N ILE A 18 -8.57 6.82 39.85
CA ILE A 18 -8.79 8.25 40.17
C ILE A 18 -7.53 9.08 39.82
N ARG A 19 -6.32 8.57 40.08
CA ARG A 19 -5.07 9.26 39.71
C ARG A 19 -4.85 9.28 38.20
N MET A 20 -5.26 8.24 37.48
CA MET A 20 -5.19 8.20 36.01
C MET A 20 -6.20 9.17 35.40
N SER A 21 -7.43 9.24 35.93
CA SER A 21 -8.45 10.18 35.48
C SER A 21 -8.04 11.64 35.75
N GLN A 22 -7.46 11.94 36.91
CA GLN A 22 -6.97 13.30 37.21
C GLN A 22 -5.75 13.67 36.37
N ARG A 23 -4.80 12.72 36.09
CA ARG A 23 -3.71 12.96 35.16
C ARG A 23 -4.17 13.11 33.72
N GLN A 24 -5.21 12.39 33.29
CA GLN A 24 -5.79 12.59 31.96
C GLN A 24 -6.43 13.99 31.84
N VAL A 25 -7.18 14.44 32.85
CA VAL A 25 -7.78 15.79 32.86
C VAL A 25 -6.70 16.88 32.96
N GLU A 26 -5.61 16.67 33.72
CA GLU A 26 -4.49 17.61 33.79
C GLU A 26 -3.62 17.60 32.51
N MET A 27 -3.54 16.47 31.81
CA MET A 27 -2.88 16.37 30.49
C MET A 27 -3.71 17.04 29.41
N GLU A 28 -5.04 16.95 29.43
CA GLU A 28 -5.92 17.63 28.48
C GLU A 28 -5.90 19.16 28.61
N THR A 29 -5.51 19.71 29.78
CA THR A 29 -5.48 21.16 30.01
C THR A 29 -4.12 21.83 29.75
N ASN A 30 -3.05 21.07 29.46
CA ASN A 30 -1.69 21.63 29.29
C ASN A 30 -0.86 21.02 28.16
N GLU A 31 -1.47 20.21 27.29
CA GLU A 31 -0.78 19.77 26.07
C GLU A 31 -0.79 20.89 25.01
N LYS A 32 0.28 21.65 24.94
CA LYS A 32 0.85 21.95 23.63
C LYS A 32 1.06 20.58 22.99
N SER A 33 0.16 20.18 22.10
CA SER A 33 0.29 18.91 21.38
C SER A 33 1.69 18.85 20.83
N ILE A 34 2.50 17.90 21.28
CA ILE A 34 3.83 17.68 20.71
C ILE A 34 3.57 17.36 19.25
N SER A 35 3.78 18.37 18.41
CA SER A 35 3.64 18.22 16.98
C SER A 35 4.78 17.36 16.44
N ASN A 36 4.57 16.75 15.30
CA ASN A 36 5.58 16.08 14.51
C ASN A 36 5.38 16.47 13.04
N PHE A 37 6.37 16.20 12.21
CA PHE A 37 6.37 16.62 10.81
C PHE A 37 5.12 16.16 10.03
N ILE A 38 4.52 15.01 10.37
CA ILE A 38 3.29 14.53 9.70
C ILE A 38 2.11 15.44 10.06
N ARG A 39 1.97 15.79 11.35
CA ARG A 39 0.92 16.72 11.81
C ARG A 39 1.15 18.11 11.24
N ASP A 40 2.39 18.58 11.20
CA ASP A 40 2.73 19.90 10.65
C ASP A 40 2.31 19.99 9.18
N ILE A 41 2.52 18.93 8.37
CA ILE A 41 2.05 18.86 6.98
C ILE A 41 0.52 18.88 6.91
N ILE A 42 -0.16 18.05 7.71
CA ILE A 42 -1.64 18.01 7.71
C ILE A 42 -2.22 19.36 8.13
N ASP A 43 -1.65 20.00 9.17
CA ASP A 43 -2.08 21.32 9.65
C ASP A 43 -1.88 22.40 8.58
N GLU A 44 -0.78 22.35 7.83
CA GLU A 44 -0.49 23.26 6.71
C GLU A 44 -1.49 23.03 5.56
N ASP A 45 -1.72 21.80 5.14
CA ASP A 45 -2.66 21.44 4.07
C ASP A 45 -4.08 21.92 4.42
N LEU A 46 -4.52 21.69 5.67
CA LEU A 46 -5.82 22.14 6.15
C LEU A 46 -5.91 23.68 6.19
N ALA A 47 -4.86 24.37 6.64
CA ALA A 47 -4.81 25.83 6.66
C ALA A 47 -4.87 26.45 5.26
N ASN A 48 -4.29 25.76 4.27
CA ASN A 48 -4.31 26.16 2.86
C ASN A 48 -5.61 25.76 2.14
N GLY A 49 -6.51 25.03 2.79
CA GLY A 49 -7.75 24.53 2.20
C GLY A 49 -7.53 23.39 1.21
N GLU A 50 -6.39 22.72 1.26
CA GLU A 50 -6.07 21.56 0.42
C GLU A 50 -7.05 20.40 0.69
N ASN A 51 -7.24 19.54 -0.30
CA ASN A 51 -8.07 18.35 -0.21
C ASN A 51 -9.52 18.63 0.30
N GLY A 52 -10.04 19.84 0.12
CA GLY A 52 -11.35 20.24 0.64
C GLY A 52 -11.47 20.21 2.17
N GLY A 53 -10.36 20.31 2.88
CA GLY A 53 -10.29 20.26 4.34
C GLY A 53 -10.51 18.87 4.93
N GLN A 54 -10.39 17.80 4.12
CA GLN A 54 -10.56 16.43 4.57
C GLN A 54 -9.22 15.75 4.86
N VAL A 55 -9.22 14.89 5.88
CA VAL A 55 -8.09 14.01 6.19
C VAL A 55 -8.53 12.56 6.00
N VAL A 56 -8.09 11.96 4.90
CA VAL A 56 -8.36 10.57 4.56
C VAL A 56 -7.03 9.85 4.47
N THR A 57 -6.84 8.91 5.37
CA THR A 57 -5.65 8.03 5.39
C THR A 57 -6.05 6.61 5.03
N ARG A 58 -5.09 5.69 4.95
CA ARG A 58 -5.35 4.26 4.74
C ARG A 58 -4.30 3.39 5.44
N PHE A 59 -4.70 2.19 5.83
CA PHE A 59 -3.82 1.09 6.19
C PHE A 59 -3.99 0.00 5.14
N PRO A 60 -2.98 -0.22 4.25
CA PRO A 60 -3.08 -1.14 3.12
C PRO A 60 -2.23 -2.40 3.33
N PRO A 61 -2.60 -3.33 4.22
CA PRO A 61 -1.82 -4.56 4.42
C PRO A 61 -1.97 -5.53 3.26
N GLU A 62 -0.88 -6.24 2.91
CA GLU A 62 -0.93 -7.43 2.06
C GLU A 62 -1.41 -8.61 2.92
N PRO A 63 -2.49 -9.33 2.53
CA PRO A 63 -3.04 -10.45 3.32
C PRO A 63 -2.24 -11.75 3.12
N ASN A 64 -0.93 -11.70 3.38
CA ASN A 64 0.02 -12.80 3.17
C ASN A 64 0.62 -13.34 4.46
N GLY A 65 0.12 -12.94 5.62
CA GLY A 65 0.58 -13.36 6.93
C GLY A 65 -0.09 -12.59 8.07
N TYR A 66 0.22 -13.01 9.29
CA TYR A 66 -0.27 -12.34 10.50
C TYR A 66 0.43 -11.02 10.74
N LEU A 67 -0.30 -10.06 11.32
CA LEU A 67 0.26 -8.76 11.69
C LEU A 67 1.28 -8.89 12.84
N HIS A 68 2.21 -7.96 12.89
CA HIS A 68 3.19 -7.82 13.97
C HIS A 68 3.21 -6.40 14.51
N ILE A 69 4.02 -6.12 15.52
CA ILE A 69 4.09 -4.83 16.21
C ILE A 69 4.37 -3.64 15.26
N GLY A 70 5.10 -3.87 14.18
CA GLY A 70 5.33 -2.84 13.15
C GLY A 70 4.04 -2.42 12.44
N HIS A 71 3.16 -3.38 12.14
CA HIS A 71 1.83 -3.11 11.59
C HIS A 71 0.94 -2.39 12.60
N ALA A 72 0.96 -2.80 13.88
CA ALA A 72 0.22 -2.13 14.93
C ALA A 72 0.59 -0.63 15.05
N LYS A 73 1.88 -0.31 14.92
CA LYS A 73 2.35 1.08 14.87
C LYS A 73 1.74 1.85 13.68
N SER A 74 1.72 1.26 12.50
CA SER A 74 1.13 1.86 11.29
C SER A 74 -0.37 2.04 11.42
N ILE A 75 -1.08 1.05 11.96
CA ILE A 75 -2.52 1.13 12.25
C ILE A 75 -2.81 2.30 13.18
N CYS A 76 -2.14 2.35 14.36
CA CYS A 76 -2.33 3.40 15.33
C CYS A 76 -2.02 4.79 14.76
N LEU A 77 -1.02 4.90 13.88
CA LEU A 77 -0.68 6.17 13.23
C LEU A 77 -1.78 6.60 12.26
N ASN A 78 -2.16 5.76 11.29
CA ASN A 78 -3.11 6.12 10.25
C ASN A 78 -4.52 6.37 10.81
N PHE A 79 -5.05 5.44 11.59
CA PHE A 79 -6.36 5.58 12.22
C PHE A 79 -6.38 6.68 13.28
N GLY A 80 -5.28 6.83 14.04
CA GLY A 80 -5.15 7.86 15.07
C GLY A 80 -5.15 9.27 14.47
N LEU A 81 -4.42 9.49 13.37
CA LEU A 81 -4.44 10.79 12.66
C LEU A 81 -5.82 11.07 12.09
N ALA A 82 -6.41 10.12 11.36
CA ALA A 82 -7.76 10.31 10.84
C ALA A 82 -8.75 10.71 11.94
N LYS A 83 -8.75 10.00 13.07
CA LYS A 83 -9.61 10.30 14.24
C LYS A 83 -9.31 11.68 14.84
N GLN A 84 -8.04 12.06 14.97
CA GLN A 84 -7.62 13.33 15.54
C GLN A 84 -8.12 14.53 14.73
N TYR A 85 -8.12 14.39 13.39
CA TYR A 85 -8.53 15.43 12.46
C TYR A 85 -10.00 15.32 12.01
N GLY A 86 -10.80 14.46 12.65
CA GLY A 86 -12.22 14.26 12.29
C GLY A 86 -12.43 13.69 10.89
N GLY A 87 -11.41 13.05 10.36
CA GLY A 87 -11.42 12.39 9.06
C GLY A 87 -11.75 10.90 9.14
N ARG A 88 -11.29 10.13 8.16
CA ARG A 88 -11.48 8.67 8.11
C ARG A 88 -10.21 7.95 7.68
N CYS A 89 -10.09 6.68 8.07
CA CYS A 89 -9.03 5.80 7.63
C CYS A 89 -9.64 4.59 6.91
N HIS A 90 -9.17 4.32 5.70
CA HIS A 90 -9.58 3.14 4.94
C HIS A 90 -8.74 1.93 5.34
N LEU A 91 -9.37 0.76 5.41
CA LEU A 91 -8.69 -0.52 5.43
C LEU A 91 -8.72 -1.08 4.01
N ARG A 92 -7.57 -1.17 3.34
CA ARG A 92 -7.47 -1.73 2.00
C ARG A 92 -6.57 -2.96 2.03
N MET A 93 -7.12 -4.11 1.70
CA MET A 93 -6.32 -5.31 1.46
C MET A 93 -5.57 -5.13 0.14
N ASP A 94 -4.24 -5.14 0.18
CA ASP A 94 -3.39 -5.14 -1.02
C ASP A 94 -3.24 -6.57 -1.53
N ASP A 95 -4.30 -7.06 -2.15
CA ASP A 95 -4.42 -8.42 -2.68
C ASP A 95 -4.01 -8.49 -4.17
N THR A 96 -2.79 -8.03 -4.47
CA THR A 96 -2.23 -8.04 -5.84
C THR A 96 -1.34 -9.25 -6.13
N ASN A 97 -1.14 -10.16 -5.15
CA ASN A 97 -0.26 -11.31 -5.27
C ASN A 97 -0.95 -12.64 -4.95
N PRO A 98 -1.56 -13.32 -5.94
CA PRO A 98 -2.39 -14.51 -5.72
C PRO A 98 -1.66 -15.69 -5.06
N GLU A 99 -0.31 -15.77 -5.14
CA GLU A 99 0.45 -16.89 -4.61
C GLU A 99 0.50 -16.98 -3.07
N LYS A 100 0.25 -15.87 -2.38
CA LYS A 100 0.55 -15.74 -0.95
C LYS A 100 -0.64 -15.33 -0.10
N GLU A 101 -1.73 -14.96 -0.74
CA GLU A 101 -2.87 -14.35 -0.08
C GLU A 101 -3.91 -15.40 0.32
N ASP A 102 -4.37 -15.30 1.57
CA ASP A 102 -5.36 -16.22 2.12
C ASP A 102 -6.45 -15.44 2.88
N ILE A 103 -7.68 -15.98 2.81
CA ILE A 103 -8.84 -15.45 3.55
C ILE A 103 -8.57 -15.47 5.06
N GLU A 104 -7.83 -16.45 5.57
CA GLU A 104 -7.45 -16.53 6.98
C GLU A 104 -6.67 -15.29 7.42
N TYR A 105 -5.73 -14.81 6.61
CA TYR A 105 -4.96 -13.61 6.92
C TYR A 105 -5.81 -12.34 6.82
N THR A 106 -6.72 -12.27 5.85
CA THR A 106 -7.68 -11.18 5.73
C THR A 106 -8.54 -11.06 6.99
N ASP A 107 -9.11 -12.17 7.46
CA ASP A 107 -9.92 -12.21 8.67
C ASP A 107 -9.11 -11.86 9.93
N SER A 108 -7.86 -12.33 10.01
CA SER A 108 -6.96 -11.98 11.10
C SER A 108 -6.66 -10.48 11.13
N ILE A 109 -6.34 -9.88 9.99
CA ILE A 109 -6.08 -8.43 9.87
C ILE A 109 -7.29 -7.62 10.34
N ILE A 110 -8.47 -7.98 9.88
CA ILE A 110 -9.75 -7.35 10.28
C ILE A 110 -9.93 -7.41 11.81
N ASN A 111 -9.70 -8.58 12.40
CA ASN A 111 -9.82 -8.78 13.84
C ASN A 111 -8.76 -7.99 14.62
N ASP A 112 -7.53 -7.94 14.15
CA ASP A 112 -6.43 -7.24 14.79
C ASP A 112 -6.65 -5.71 14.81
N VAL A 113 -7.14 -5.14 13.71
CA VAL A 113 -7.49 -3.71 13.65
C VAL A 113 -8.61 -3.38 14.63
N LYS A 114 -9.65 -4.23 14.70
CA LYS A 114 -10.74 -4.08 15.69
C LYS A 114 -10.25 -4.24 17.13
N TRP A 115 -9.38 -5.22 17.39
CA TRP A 115 -8.78 -5.43 18.70
C TRP A 115 -7.96 -4.23 19.17
N LEU A 116 -7.29 -3.53 18.26
CA LEU A 116 -6.61 -2.26 18.56
C LEU A 116 -7.57 -1.08 18.80
N GLY A 117 -8.88 -1.29 18.71
CA GLY A 117 -9.91 -0.29 18.98
C GLY A 117 -10.22 0.64 17.83
N PHE A 118 -9.93 0.22 16.58
CA PHE A 118 -10.20 1.00 15.38
C PHE A 118 -11.28 0.35 14.51
N GLU A 119 -12.00 1.21 13.80
CA GLU A 119 -13.01 0.83 12.82
C GLU A 119 -12.88 1.72 11.58
N TRP A 120 -13.17 1.13 10.43
CA TRP A 120 -13.12 1.78 9.11
C TRP A 120 -14.51 2.11 8.56
N GLY A 121 -15.59 1.77 9.28
CA GLY A 121 -16.96 1.94 8.80
C GLY A 121 -17.23 1.09 7.55
N GLU A 122 -17.68 1.73 6.48
CA GLU A 122 -17.92 1.12 5.18
C GLU A 122 -16.69 1.16 4.24
N HIS A 123 -15.54 1.62 4.75
CA HIS A 123 -14.33 1.82 3.96
C HIS A 123 -13.37 0.63 4.06
N LEU A 124 -13.88 -0.58 3.78
CA LEU A 124 -13.07 -1.78 3.54
C LEU A 124 -12.98 -2.00 2.03
N TYR A 125 -11.78 -1.97 1.51
CA TYR A 125 -11.49 -2.09 0.08
C TYR A 125 -10.49 -3.21 -0.20
N TYR A 126 -10.43 -3.62 -1.45
CA TYR A 126 -9.47 -4.59 -1.95
C TYR A 126 -8.86 -4.06 -3.24
N ALA A 127 -7.55 -4.23 -3.42
CA ALA A 127 -6.88 -3.83 -4.66
C ALA A 127 -7.44 -4.58 -5.87
N SER A 128 -7.90 -5.82 -5.67
CA SER A 128 -8.55 -6.63 -6.70
C SER A 128 -9.87 -6.05 -7.22
N ASP A 129 -10.55 -5.18 -6.47
CA ASP A 129 -11.76 -4.49 -6.95
C ASP A 129 -11.42 -3.48 -8.08
N TYR A 130 -10.15 -3.10 -8.20
CA TYR A 130 -9.69 -2.10 -9.16
C TYR A 130 -8.95 -2.69 -10.36
N PHE A 131 -8.82 -4.01 -10.48
CA PHE A 131 -8.04 -4.67 -11.53
C PHE A 131 -8.45 -4.26 -12.94
N ASP A 132 -9.74 -4.12 -13.22
CA ASP A 132 -10.22 -3.65 -14.53
C ASP A 132 -9.75 -2.23 -14.82
N GLN A 133 -9.88 -1.32 -13.85
CA GLN A 133 -9.46 0.08 -14.02
C GLN A 133 -7.93 0.20 -14.13
N LEU A 134 -7.19 -0.56 -13.34
CA LEU A 134 -5.73 -0.60 -13.42
C LEU A 134 -5.27 -1.13 -14.78
N TYR A 135 -5.95 -2.15 -15.33
CA TYR A 135 -5.69 -2.66 -16.68
C TYR A 135 -5.94 -1.58 -17.75
N GLU A 136 -7.04 -0.86 -17.68
CA GLU A 136 -7.35 0.23 -18.60
C GLU A 136 -6.29 1.35 -18.55
N TRP A 137 -5.80 1.69 -17.37
CA TRP A 137 -4.71 2.67 -17.24
C TRP A 137 -3.38 2.15 -17.76
N ALA A 138 -3.08 0.86 -17.59
CA ALA A 138 -1.92 0.25 -18.23
C ALA A 138 -2.01 0.31 -19.77
N VAL A 139 -3.18 0.03 -20.33
CA VAL A 139 -3.46 0.21 -21.77
C VAL A 139 -3.27 1.66 -22.21
N LEU A 140 -3.72 2.62 -21.38
CA LEU A 140 -3.51 4.04 -21.65
C LEU A 140 -2.02 4.42 -21.67
N LEU A 141 -1.21 3.88 -20.75
CA LEU A 141 0.23 4.11 -20.75
C LEU A 141 0.89 3.55 -22.02
N ILE A 142 0.48 2.38 -22.50
CA ILE A 142 0.96 1.84 -23.79
C ILE A 142 0.60 2.78 -24.93
N LYS A 143 -0.65 3.25 -25.00
CA LYS A 143 -1.10 4.19 -26.04
C LYS A 143 -0.35 5.51 -26.02
N LYS A 144 0.14 5.94 -24.87
CA LYS A 144 0.98 7.14 -24.69
C LYS A 144 2.46 6.87 -24.90
N GLU A 145 2.86 5.67 -25.29
CA GLU A 145 4.27 5.23 -25.41
C GLU A 145 5.07 5.31 -24.11
N LEU A 146 4.39 5.26 -22.96
CA LEU A 146 4.97 5.29 -21.62
C LEU A 146 5.13 3.89 -20.99
N ALA A 147 4.66 2.85 -21.67
CA ALA A 147 4.84 1.46 -21.26
C ALA A 147 5.04 0.56 -22.49
N TYR A 148 5.70 -0.56 -22.29
CA TYR A 148 5.97 -1.55 -23.32
C TYR A 148 6.01 -2.96 -22.72
N VAL A 149 5.74 -3.97 -23.54
CA VAL A 149 5.90 -5.39 -23.16
C VAL A 149 7.35 -5.81 -23.36
N SER A 150 7.94 -6.35 -22.32
CA SER A 150 9.27 -6.96 -22.31
C SER A 150 9.17 -8.47 -22.43
N ASP A 151 10.03 -9.07 -23.24
CA ASP A 151 10.20 -10.54 -23.35
C ASP A 151 11.35 -11.04 -22.46
N MET A 152 12.00 -10.14 -21.71
CA MET A 152 13.10 -10.51 -20.82
C MET A 152 12.61 -11.32 -19.63
N THR A 153 13.31 -12.39 -19.33
CA THR A 153 13.15 -13.14 -18.08
C THR A 153 13.58 -12.31 -16.88
N PRO A 154 13.15 -12.65 -15.65
CA PRO A 154 13.59 -11.95 -14.43
C PRO A 154 15.11 -11.87 -14.28
N ASP A 155 15.85 -12.92 -14.68
CA ASP A 155 17.30 -12.97 -14.63
C ASP A 155 17.93 -11.99 -15.63
N GLU A 156 17.41 -11.91 -16.86
CA GLU A 156 17.85 -10.97 -17.87
C GLU A 156 17.56 -9.52 -17.47
N VAL A 157 16.39 -9.25 -16.89
CA VAL A 157 16.05 -7.93 -16.33
C VAL A 157 17.04 -7.56 -15.23
N SER A 158 17.32 -8.49 -14.31
CA SER A 158 18.31 -8.27 -13.24
C SER A 158 19.71 -7.98 -13.79
N ALA A 159 20.15 -8.74 -14.77
CA ALA A 159 21.47 -8.58 -15.40
C ALA A 159 21.62 -7.28 -16.20
N THR A 160 20.52 -6.77 -16.77
CA THR A 160 20.52 -5.57 -17.62
C THR A 160 20.14 -4.28 -16.88
N ARG A 161 19.56 -4.37 -15.67
CA ARG A 161 19.11 -3.23 -14.88
C ARG A 161 20.24 -2.25 -14.52
N GLY A 162 21.47 -2.71 -14.51
CA GLY A 162 22.62 -1.93 -14.07
C GLY A 162 22.79 -1.92 -12.55
N GLY A 163 23.68 -1.07 -12.05
CA GLY A 163 23.98 -0.98 -10.63
C GLY A 163 24.01 0.47 -10.13
N PRO A 164 24.36 0.68 -8.86
CA PRO A 164 24.35 2.02 -8.25
C PRO A 164 25.26 3.02 -8.97
N THR A 165 26.34 2.54 -9.64
CA THR A 165 27.36 3.38 -10.27
C THR A 165 27.42 3.25 -11.79
N TRP A 166 26.58 2.39 -12.41
CA TRP A 166 26.52 2.25 -13.87
C TRP A 166 25.09 2.10 -14.37
N ALA A 167 24.82 2.65 -15.54
CA ALA A 167 23.51 2.62 -16.19
C ALA A 167 23.08 1.20 -16.57
N GLY A 168 21.77 0.99 -16.65
CA GLY A 168 21.20 -0.21 -17.25
C GLY A 168 21.30 -0.19 -18.78
N LYS A 169 21.00 -1.33 -19.38
CA LYS A 169 20.89 -1.49 -20.84
C LYS A 169 19.42 -1.44 -21.24
N GLU A 170 19.15 -0.81 -22.36
CA GLU A 170 17.81 -0.77 -22.93
C GLU A 170 17.30 -2.16 -23.31
N ASP A 171 16.04 -2.40 -22.98
CA ASP A 171 15.30 -3.58 -23.41
C ASP A 171 14.94 -3.44 -24.91
N PRO A 172 15.14 -4.47 -25.73
CA PRO A 172 14.72 -4.43 -27.14
C PRO A 172 13.22 -4.14 -27.34
N GLY A 173 12.36 -4.56 -26.38
CA GLY A 173 10.92 -4.30 -26.39
C GLY A 173 10.53 -2.83 -26.39
N ARG A 174 11.41 -1.93 -25.92
CA ARG A 174 11.21 -0.47 -25.97
C ARG A 174 10.99 0.09 -27.38
N LYS A 175 11.41 -0.64 -28.41
CA LYS A 175 11.33 -0.21 -29.83
C LYS A 175 10.08 -0.72 -30.54
N ARG A 176 9.24 -1.53 -29.88
CA ARG A 176 7.99 -2.02 -30.45
C ARG A 176 7.00 -0.89 -30.67
N SER A 177 6.17 -1.05 -31.69
CA SER A 177 5.07 -0.12 -31.95
C SER A 177 4.01 -0.19 -30.84
N VAL A 178 3.16 0.82 -30.78
CA VAL A 178 2.00 0.85 -29.85
C VAL A 178 1.08 -0.32 -30.12
N GLU A 179 0.77 -0.59 -31.39
CA GLU A 179 -0.14 -1.67 -31.80
C GLU A 179 0.39 -3.04 -31.39
N GLU A 180 1.69 -3.29 -31.57
CA GLU A 180 2.34 -4.55 -31.18
C GLU A 180 2.33 -4.73 -29.66
N ASN A 181 2.60 -3.67 -28.90
CA ASN A 181 2.52 -3.71 -27.43
C ASN A 181 1.11 -3.93 -26.92
N LEU A 182 0.09 -3.32 -27.55
CA LEU A 182 -1.32 -3.53 -27.20
C LEU A 182 -1.75 -4.97 -27.48
N ASP A 183 -1.37 -5.55 -28.64
CA ASP A 183 -1.64 -6.94 -28.97
C ASP A 183 -1.01 -7.88 -27.93
N LEU A 184 0.29 -7.72 -27.67
CA LEU A 184 1.00 -8.54 -26.71
C LEU A 184 0.40 -8.44 -25.29
N PHE A 185 0.04 -7.25 -24.84
CA PHE A 185 -0.56 -7.07 -23.51
C PHE A 185 -1.96 -7.69 -23.41
N ALA A 186 -2.76 -7.59 -24.46
CA ALA A 186 -4.07 -8.27 -24.54
C ALA A 186 -3.90 -9.80 -24.50
N ARG A 187 -2.91 -10.34 -25.20
CA ARG A 187 -2.60 -11.78 -25.19
C ARG A 187 -2.01 -12.25 -23.85
N MET A 188 -1.24 -11.39 -23.15
CA MET A 188 -0.86 -11.66 -21.76
C MET A 188 -2.10 -11.81 -20.88
N ARG A 189 -3.09 -10.90 -21.03
CA ARG A 189 -4.38 -10.94 -20.30
C ARG A 189 -5.21 -12.18 -20.66
N ALA A 190 -5.11 -12.65 -21.91
CA ALA A 190 -5.79 -13.87 -22.38
C ALA A 190 -5.12 -15.18 -21.92
N GLY A 191 -3.97 -15.10 -21.23
CA GLY A 191 -3.28 -16.29 -20.70
C GLY A 191 -2.49 -17.07 -21.75
N GLU A 192 -2.13 -16.45 -22.88
CA GLU A 192 -1.40 -17.15 -23.94
C GLU A 192 0.08 -17.42 -23.62
N PHE A 193 0.64 -16.76 -22.61
CA PHE A 193 2.05 -16.84 -22.32
C PHE A 193 2.32 -17.41 -20.91
N PRO A 194 3.33 -18.29 -20.77
CA PRO A 194 3.71 -18.84 -19.47
C PRO A 194 4.20 -17.78 -18.50
N ASP A 195 4.16 -18.09 -17.21
CA ASP A 195 4.71 -17.27 -16.13
C ASP A 195 6.19 -16.95 -16.36
N GLY A 196 6.57 -15.72 -16.01
CA GLY A 196 7.96 -15.25 -16.12
C GLY A 196 8.48 -15.01 -17.54
N THR A 197 7.66 -15.21 -18.59
CA THR A 197 8.10 -15.02 -19.98
C THR A 197 7.90 -13.60 -20.50
N ARG A 198 6.96 -12.86 -19.92
CA ARG A 198 6.66 -11.48 -20.31
C ARG A 198 6.23 -10.64 -19.12
N THR A 199 6.57 -9.36 -19.20
CA THR A 199 6.11 -8.33 -18.25
C THR A 199 5.73 -7.06 -18.98
N LEU A 200 4.78 -6.27 -18.44
CA LEU A 200 4.62 -4.89 -18.85
C LEU A 200 5.57 -4.03 -18.03
N ARG A 201 6.34 -3.18 -18.67
CA ARG A 201 7.29 -2.27 -18.01
C ARG A 201 6.99 -0.82 -18.35
N ALA A 202 7.20 0.08 -17.40
CA ALA A 202 7.21 1.51 -17.68
C ALA A 202 8.41 1.86 -18.59
N LYS A 203 8.24 2.84 -19.45
CA LYS A 203 9.27 3.35 -20.35
C LYS A 203 9.79 4.69 -19.82
N ILE A 204 10.79 4.63 -18.95
CA ILE A 204 11.35 5.80 -18.27
C ILE A 204 12.80 6.04 -18.71
N ASP A 205 13.78 5.73 -17.88
CA ASP A 205 15.19 5.96 -18.17
C ASP A 205 16.07 4.88 -17.54
N MET A 206 16.70 4.07 -18.38
CA MET A 206 17.62 3.01 -17.94
C MET A 206 18.93 3.54 -17.35
N ALA A 207 19.22 4.84 -17.49
CA ALA A 207 20.37 5.52 -16.89
C ALA A 207 20.01 6.28 -15.58
N ALA A 208 18.75 6.28 -15.16
CA ALA A 208 18.32 6.98 -13.97
C ALA A 208 19.20 6.60 -12.75
N PRO A 209 19.65 7.58 -11.93
CA PRO A 209 20.36 7.30 -10.68
C PRO A 209 19.54 6.45 -9.72
N ASN A 210 18.23 6.74 -9.63
CA ASN A 210 17.28 5.91 -8.89
C ASN A 210 16.94 4.65 -9.69
N ILE A 211 17.37 3.49 -9.17
CA ILE A 211 17.18 2.20 -9.83
C ILE A 211 15.68 1.86 -10.03
N ASN A 212 14.80 2.37 -9.16
CA ASN A 212 13.36 2.15 -9.26
C ASN A 212 12.74 2.88 -10.47
N MET A 213 13.46 3.84 -11.06
CA MET A 213 13.05 4.55 -12.29
C MET A 213 13.62 3.92 -13.57
N ARG A 214 14.35 2.79 -13.47
CA ARG A 214 14.91 2.08 -14.62
C ARG A 214 13.91 1.07 -15.17
N ASP A 215 12.91 1.55 -15.86
CA ASP A 215 11.83 0.78 -16.48
C ASP A 215 11.26 -0.28 -15.53
N PRO A 216 10.62 0.11 -14.42
CA PRO A 216 10.05 -0.82 -13.46
C PRO A 216 8.95 -1.68 -14.09
N VAL A 217 8.77 -2.88 -13.55
CA VAL A 217 7.68 -3.77 -13.95
C VAL A 217 6.36 -3.23 -13.41
N LEU A 218 5.36 -3.11 -14.29
CA LEU A 218 3.99 -2.69 -13.96
C LEU A 218 3.05 -3.89 -13.80
N TYR A 219 3.17 -4.90 -14.71
CA TYR A 219 2.40 -6.14 -14.68
C TYR A 219 3.28 -7.36 -14.88
N ARG A 220 2.91 -8.45 -14.22
CA ARG A 220 3.51 -9.79 -14.36
C ARG A 220 2.44 -10.82 -14.71
N ILE A 221 2.85 -11.93 -15.33
CA ILE A 221 1.99 -13.09 -15.60
C ILE A 221 2.07 -14.03 -14.39
N LYS A 222 0.91 -14.48 -13.90
CA LYS A 222 0.77 -15.48 -12.84
C LYS A 222 -0.51 -16.29 -13.08
N HIS A 223 -0.35 -17.59 -13.34
CA HIS A 223 -1.47 -18.52 -13.53
C HIS A 223 -1.82 -19.20 -12.20
N GLU A 224 -2.15 -18.38 -11.21
CA GLU A 224 -2.57 -18.83 -9.89
C GLU A 224 -3.99 -18.35 -9.61
N GLU A 225 -4.77 -19.18 -8.91
CA GLU A 225 -6.13 -18.82 -8.51
C GLU A 225 -6.10 -17.73 -7.43
N HIS A 226 -6.72 -16.61 -7.72
CA HIS A 226 -6.83 -15.49 -6.78
C HIS A 226 -8.01 -15.72 -5.82
N HIS A 227 -7.81 -15.54 -4.53
CA HIS A 227 -8.81 -15.85 -3.48
C HIS A 227 -10.16 -15.12 -3.66
N ARG A 228 -10.22 -13.97 -4.35
CA ARG A 228 -11.45 -13.23 -4.63
C ARG A 228 -11.90 -13.30 -6.08
N THR A 229 -10.99 -13.18 -7.03
CA THR A 229 -11.35 -13.12 -8.46
C THR A 229 -11.23 -14.47 -9.16
N GLY A 230 -10.80 -15.52 -8.44
CA GLY A 230 -10.62 -16.86 -9.00
C GLY A 230 -9.64 -16.85 -10.18
N ASN A 231 -10.01 -17.49 -11.26
CA ASN A 231 -9.22 -17.58 -12.50
C ASN A 231 -9.56 -16.48 -13.53
N THR A 232 -10.20 -15.38 -13.10
CA THR A 232 -10.58 -14.29 -14.01
C THR A 232 -9.35 -13.57 -14.55
N TRP A 233 -8.28 -13.47 -13.77
CA TRP A 233 -7.03 -12.81 -14.10
C TRP A 233 -5.88 -13.81 -14.14
N CYS A 234 -4.93 -13.59 -15.04
CA CYS A 234 -3.63 -14.28 -15.11
C CYS A 234 -2.47 -13.29 -15.28
N ILE A 235 -2.75 -11.99 -15.23
CA ILE A 235 -1.77 -10.92 -15.10
C ILE A 235 -2.16 -10.07 -13.89
N TYR A 236 -1.17 -9.66 -13.12
CA TYR A 236 -1.38 -8.92 -11.88
C TYR A 236 -0.48 -7.70 -11.84
N PRO A 237 -1.02 -6.54 -11.38
CA PRO A 237 -0.22 -5.34 -11.22
C PRO A 237 0.84 -5.53 -10.14
N MET A 238 1.97 -4.85 -10.31
CA MET A 238 2.96 -4.75 -9.24
C MET A 238 2.52 -3.70 -8.21
N TYR A 239 2.98 -3.85 -6.98
CA TYR A 239 2.66 -2.96 -5.87
C TYR A 239 2.82 -1.48 -6.24
N ASP A 240 3.97 -1.10 -6.80
CA ASP A 240 4.26 0.29 -7.15
C ASP A 240 3.30 0.87 -8.19
N PHE A 241 2.73 0.04 -9.05
CA PHE A 241 1.73 0.47 -10.02
C PHE A 241 0.33 0.56 -9.40
N ALA A 242 -0.06 -0.41 -8.58
CA ALA A 242 -1.40 -0.48 -8.00
C ALA A 242 -1.61 0.54 -6.88
N HIS A 243 -0.59 0.74 -6.03
CA HIS A 243 -0.70 1.47 -4.78
C HIS A 243 -1.17 2.93 -4.93
N GLY A 244 -0.45 3.74 -5.69
CA GLY A 244 -0.80 5.15 -5.88
C GLY A 244 -2.13 5.34 -6.61
N GLN A 245 -2.44 4.46 -7.55
CA GLN A 245 -3.69 4.49 -8.30
C GLN A 245 -4.90 4.10 -7.43
N SER A 246 -4.73 3.12 -6.55
CA SER A 246 -5.75 2.76 -5.55
C SER A 246 -6.00 3.91 -4.57
N ASP A 247 -4.94 4.60 -4.12
CA ASP A 247 -5.07 5.81 -3.30
C ASP A 247 -5.89 6.89 -4.02
N TYR A 248 -5.66 7.09 -5.33
CA TYR A 248 -6.44 8.01 -6.14
C TYR A 248 -7.92 7.62 -6.25
N ILE A 249 -8.22 6.34 -6.53
CA ILE A 249 -9.60 5.83 -6.66
C ILE A 249 -10.37 6.03 -5.33
N GLU A 250 -9.71 5.77 -4.20
CA GLU A 250 -10.32 5.88 -2.88
C GLU A 250 -10.35 7.32 -2.33
N GLY A 251 -9.74 8.28 -3.02
CA GLY A 251 -9.66 9.67 -2.57
C GLY A 251 -8.84 9.83 -1.28
N ILE A 252 -7.75 9.09 -1.16
CA ILE A 252 -6.80 9.24 -0.06
C ILE A 252 -6.14 10.60 -0.17
N THR A 253 -6.19 11.40 0.89
CA THR A 253 -5.61 12.73 0.92
C THR A 253 -4.20 12.75 1.49
N HIS A 254 -3.93 11.89 2.49
CA HIS A 254 -2.65 11.81 3.18
C HIS A 254 -2.16 10.37 3.15
N SER A 255 -1.32 10.06 2.17
CA SER A 255 -0.71 8.75 1.97
C SER A 255 0.56 8.63 2.82
N ILE A 256 0.48 7.87 3.92
CA ILE A 256 1.61 7.69 4.85
C ILE A 256 2.27 6.36 4.55
N CYS A 257 3.56 6.41 4.21
CA CYS A 257 4.40 5.25 3.95
C CYS A 257 5.65 5.29 4.84
N THR A 258 6.31 4.15 5.01
CA THR A 258 7.62 4.08 5.68
C THR A 258 8.71 4.67 4.80
N LEU A 259 9.83 5.09 5.42
CA LEU A 259 10.94 5.78 4.74
C LEU A 259 11.54 4.98 3.57
N GLU A 260 11.44 3.67 3.60
CA GLU A 260 11.92 2.79 2.52
C GLU A 260 11.24 3.05 1.17
N PHE A 261 10.02 3.64 1.17
CA PHE A 261 9.30 4.00 -0.04
C PHE A 261 9.63 5.41 -0.57
N GLU A 262 10.50 6.17 0.10
CA GLU A 262 10.92 7.50 -0.39
C GLU A 262 11.51 7.43 -1.81
N VAL A 263 12.31 6.39 -2.07
CA VAL A 263 12.94 6.18 -3.40
C VAL A 263 11.93 5.73 -4.47
N HIS A 264 10.73 5.31 -4.10
CA HIS A 264 9.64 4.94 -5.01
C HIS A 264 8.75 6.14 -5.37
N ARG A 265 8.73 7.18 -4.54
CA ARG A 265 7.86 8.34 -4.73
C ARG A 265 7.94 8.98 -6.12
N PRO A 266 9.12 9.14 -6.76
CA PRO A 266 9.19 9.68 -8.14
C PRO A 266 8.45 8.84 -9.19
N LEU A 267 8.13 7.58 -8.88
CA LEU A 267 7.31 6.74 -9.75
C LEU A 267 5.81 6.97 -9.54
N TYR A 268 5.42 7.40 -8.34
CA TYR A 268 4.03 7.68 -7.99
C TYR A 268 3.58 9.07 -8.51
N ASP A 269 4.50 10.06 -8.49
CA ASP A 269 4.30 11.41 -9.02
C ASP A 269 4.25 11.43 -10.57
#